data_33f1952ef905fe956df3dc41bc666a48
#
_entry.id   33f1952ef905fe956df3dc41bc666a48
#
_cell.length_a   1.000
_cell.length_b   1.000
_cell.length_c   1.000
_cell.angle_alpha   90.00
_cell.angle_beta   90.00
_cell.angle_gamma   90.00
#
_symmetry.space_group_name_H-M   'P 1'
#
loop_
_entity.id
_entity.type
_entity.pdbx_description
1 polymer ?
#
loop_
_entity_poly.entity_id
_entity_poly.type
_entity_poly.pdbx_seq_one_letter_code
_entity_poly.pdbx_strand_id
1 'polypeptide(L)'
;MTTFREAVKLITEAKIYTDLFPDVDVIGHVYRSLASAVHPDRVPHGQHAEATRAFHRLNEFKVTAERMRDEGRYGEPEILASIASRDGLHMVTAPCGEDEMAVYFRAMSTTKQHTHAFTSMLKVAKSAKDNDLMAQEAKALKMLHTPPEEGNAYVLTRHFPKLEDTFLHSEGRRRVNVTPYFEHYRSLATLKKIFCAGVEPVHAVWIFRRLLMALGYAHDRGLVHGAITPDNILIEPQDHAVVLIDWCYSVVIDSESKTHIKAVVPMYRDFYPAEVLAKGPATPATDLYMAAFLIRWLMGTRIRPAFRAFLNGVTLESPRSRSQNAWAFPNGVTMESPRSRPQNAWALLKEFDELLEGLGSPFHPRKFAELVLPQA
;
A
#
# COMPACT_ATOMS: atom_id res chain seq x y z
N MET A 1 -29.83 -19.99 11.50
CA MET A 1 -29.75 -19.00 12.63
C MET A 1 -28.30 -18.58 12.75
N THR A 2 -28.03 -17.30 12.70
CA THR A 2 -26.67 -16.76 12.86
C THR A 2 -26.21 -16.97 14.29
N THR A 3 -25.05 -17.57 14.49
CA THR A 3 -24.48 -17.77 15.82
C THR A 3 -23.95 -16.46 16.40
N PHE A 4 -23.77 -16.39 17.74
CA PHE A 4 -23.18 -15.21 18.38
C PHE A 4 -21.85 -14.78 17.74
N ARG A 5 -20.92 -15.73 17.54
CA ARG A 5 -19.60 -15.43 16.96
C ARG A 5 -19.69 -14.92 15.52
N GLU A 6 -20.55 -15.52 14.71
CA GLU A 6 -20.78 -15.06 13.33
C GLU A 6 -21.38 -13.66 13.30
N ALA A 7 -22.37 -13.38 14.15
CA ALA A 7 -23.00 -12.07 14.24
C ALA A 7 -22.00 -10.99 14.69
N VAL A 8 -21.21 -11.26 15.74
CA VAL A 8 -20.17 -10.36 16.22
C VAL A 8 -19.15 -10.09 15.10
N LYS A 9 -18.71 -11.14 14.40
CA LYS A 9 -17.77 -11.00 13.28
C LYS A 9 -18.35 -10.10 12.19
N LEU A 10 -19.55 -10.39 11.70
CA LEU A 10 -20.21 -9.59 10.67
C LEU A 10 -20.33 -8.11 11.05
N ILE A 11 -20.82 -7.85 12.29
CA ILE A 11 -21.00 -6.48 12.76
C ILE A 11 -19.66 -5.75 12.95
N THR A 12 -18.62 -6.45 13.39
CA THR A 12 -17.30 -5.85 13.62
C THR A 12 -16.56 -5.58 12.32
N GLU A 13 -16.70 -6.45 11.31
CA GLU A 13 -16.07 -6.31 10.01
C GLU A 13 -16.79 -5.29 9.10
N ALA A 14 -18.08 -5.05 9.30
CA ALA A 14 -18.85 -4.05 8.57
C ALA A 14 -18.24 -2.65 8.76
N LYS A 15 -18.02 -1.93 7.66
CA LYS A 15 -17.49 -0.56 7.63
C LYS A 15 -18.57 0.48 7.47
N ILE A 16 -19.59 0.16 6.68
CA ILE A 16 -20.75 1.02 6.37
C ILE A 16 -22.04 0.23 6.53
N TYR A 17 -23.16 0.93 6.66
CA TYR A 17 -24.46 0.29 6.91
C TYR A 17 -24.89 -0.68 5.79
N THR A 18 -24.49 -0.44 4.55
CA THR A 18 -24.80 -1.33 3.42
C THR A 18 -24.06 -2.66 3.47
N ASP A 19 -22.99 -2.79 4.23
CA ASP A 19 -22.31 -4.07 4.43
C ASP A 19 -23.19 -5.06 5.20
N LEU A 20 -24.08 -4.54 6.09
CA LEU A 20 -25.04 -5.34 6.83
C LEU A 20 -26.44 -5.33 6.17
N PHE A 21 -26.82 -4.21 5.60
CA PHE A 21 -28.12 -3.98 5.00
C PHE A 21 -27.94 -3.59 3.52
N PRO A 22 -27.71 -4.58 2.61
CA PRO A 22 -27.44 -4.26 1.21
C PRO A 22 -28.63 -3.65 0.46
N ASP A 23 -29.85 -3.81 0.97
CA ASP A 23 -31.08 -3.28 0.40
C ASP A 23 -32.02 -2.77 1.49
N VAL A 24 -32.90 -1.83 1.14
CA VAL A 24 -33.92 -1.25 2.01
C VAL A 24 -34.83 -2.33 2.60
N ASP A 25 -35.22 -3.30 1.78
CA ASP A 25 -36.20 -4.32 2.17
C ASP A 25 -35.66 -5.31 3.20
N VAL A 26 -34.35 -5.47 3.30
CA VAL A 26 -33.75 -6.43 4.23
C VAL A 26 -33.40 -5.85 5.60
N ILE A 27 -33.44 -4.51 5.81
CA ILE A 27 -33.07 -3.85 7.06
C ILE A 27 -33.76 -4.51 8.26
N GLY A 28 -35.07 -4.63 8.22
CA GLY A 28 -35.85 -5.15 9.34
C GLY A 28 -35.59 -6.63 9.65
N HIS A 29 -35.36 -7.44 8.62
CA HIS A 29 -35.10 -8.87 8.79
C HIS A 29 -33.68 -9.11 9.30
N VAL A 30 -32.65 -8.53 8.65
CA VAL A 30 -31.25 -8.69 9.03
C VAL A 30 -30.99 -8.14 10.43
N TYR A 31 -31.53 -6.94 10.74
CA TYR A 31 -31.40 -6.38 12.07
C TYR A 31 -31.97 -7.30 13.16
N ARG A 32 -33.18 -7.83 12.98
CA ARG A 32 -33.78 -8.74 13.98
C ARG A 32 -32.95 -10.00 14.17
N SER A 33 -32.43 -10.57 13.09
CA SER A 33 -31.57 -11.76 13.15
C SER A 33 -30.28 -11.49 13.93
N LEU A 34 -29.56 -10.44 13.58
CA LEU A 34 -28.30 -10.06 14.23
C LEU A 34 -28.51 -9.61 15.68
N ALA A 35 -29.52 -8.75 15.92
CA ALA A 35 -29.85 -8.27 17.25
C ALA A 35 -30.22 -9.41 18.21
N SER A 36 -30.95 -10.41 17.74
CA SER A 36 -31.27 -11.60 18.54
C SER A 36 -30.03 -12.40 18.92
N ALA A 37 -29.03 -12.45 18.05
CA ALA A 37 -27.78 -13.19 18.27
C ALA A 37 -26.82 -12.46 19.24
N VAL A 38 -26.78 -11.10 19.19
CA VAL A 38 -25.84 -10.30 20.01
C VAL A 38 -26.52 -9.54 21.17
N HIS A 39 -27.79 -9.86 21.50
CA HIS A 39 -28.47 -9.17 22.59
C HIS A 39 -27.78 -9.45 23.93
N PRO A 40 -27.40 -8.42 24.72
CA PRO A 40 -26.66 -8.64 25.95
C PRO A 40 -27.38 -9.59 26.92
N ASP A 41 -28.72 -9.50 27.06
CA ASP A 41 -29.50 -10.33 27.99
C ASP A 41 -29.60 -11.82 27.56
N ARG A 42 -29.15 -12.16 26.37
CA ARG A 42 -29.24 -13.54 25.82
C ARG A 42 -27.92 -14.28 25.76
N VAL A 43 -26.83 -13.62 26.16
CA VAL A 43 -25.48 -14.21 26.12
C VAL A 43 -24.94 -14.46 27.53
N PRO A 44 -24.04 -15.44 27.72
CA PRO A 44 -23.40 -15.69 29.01
C PRO A 44 -22.62 -14.46 29.51
N HIS A 45 -22.54 -14.32 30.86
CA HIS A 45 -21.85 -13.17 31.50
C HIS A 45 -20.47 -12.85 30.95
N GLY A 46 -19.67 -13.87 30.57
CA GLY A 46 -18.33 -13.69 29.99
C GLY A 46 -18.32 -13.04 28.60
N GLN A 47 -19.46 -12.93 27.93
CA GLN A 47 -19.61 -12.36 26.59
C GLN A 47 -20.36 -11.02 26.58
N HIS A 48 -20.85 -10.56 27.77
CA HIS A 48 -21.67 -9.37 27.86
C HIS A 48 -21.04 -8.09 27.29
N ALA A 49 -19.76 -7.84 27.57
CA ALA A 49 -19.07 -6.64 27.09
C ALA A 49 -18.91 -6.62 25.56
N GLU A 50 -18.67 -7.79 24.96
CA GLU A 50 -18.57 -7.96 23.51
C GLU A 50 -19.94 -7.82 22.84
N ALA A 51 -20.95 -8.46 23.40
CA ALA A 51 -22.35 -8.35 22.98
C ALA A 51 -22.85 -6.89 23.01
N THR A 52 -22.58 -6.18 24.09
CA THR A 52 -22.96 -4.76 24.24
C THR A 52 -22.34 -3.89 23.15
N ARG A 53 -21.04 -4.05 22.88
CA ARG A 53 -20.36 -3.30 21.81
C ARG A 53 -20.94 -3.62 20.43
N ALA A 54 -21.13 -4.91 20.13
CA ALA A 54 -21.71 -5.34 18.85
C ALA A 54 -23.15 -4.83 18.69
N PHE A 55 -23.96 -4.91 19.73
CA PHE A 55 -25.35 -4.44 19.71
C PHE A 55 -25.44 -2.92 19.51
N HIS A 56 -24.59 -2.13 20.18
CA HIS A 56 -24.49 -0.68 19.95
C HIS A 56 -24.15 -0.36 18.51
N ARG A 57 -23.10 -0.98 17.97
CA ARG A 57 -22.69 -0.76 16.59
C ARG A 57 -23.76 -1.16 15.56
N LEU A 58 -24.45 -2.28 15.81
CA LEU A 58 -25.58 -2.70 14.98
C LEU A 58 -26.72 -1.66 14.98
N ASN A 59 -27.01 -1.07 16.13
CA ASN A 59 -28.03 -0.02 16.24
C ASN A 59 -27.62 1.26 15.49
N GLU A 60 -26.36 1.66 15.56
CA GLU A 60 -25.84 2.81 14.80
C GLU A 60 -26.00 2.59 13.29
N PHE A 61 -25.63 1.42 12.78
CA PHE A 61 -25.84 1.08 11.38
C PHE A 61 -27.31 1.07 10.98
N LYS A 62 -28.20 0.54 11.85
CA LYS A 62 -29.65 0.56 11.56
C LYS A 62 -30.19 1.97 11.49
N VAL A 63 -29.86 2.83 12.45
CA VAL A 63 -30.32 4.24 12.48
C VAL A 63 -29.83 4.96 11.22
N THR A 64 -28.59 4.74 10.80
CA THR A 64 -28.04 5.31 9.58
C THR A 64 -28.80 4.79 8.34
N ALA A 65 -29.04 3.48 8.25
CA ALA A 65 -29.76 2.88 7.14
C ALA A 65 -31.20 3.43 7.01
N GLU A 66 -31.91 3.55 8.14
CA GLU A 66 -33.28 4.09 8.18
C GLU A 66 -33.30 5.58 7.78
N ARG A 67 -32.34 6.38 8.28
CA ARG A 67 -32.21 7.79 7.89
C ARG A 67 -31.94 7.94 6.39
N MET A 68 -30.97 7.18 5.83
CA MET A 68 -30.63 7.23 4.43
C MET A 68 -31.78 6.78 3.52
N ARG A 69 -32.58 5.79 3.97
CA ARG A 69 -33.83 5.40 3.32
C ARG A 69 -34.84 6.54 3.29
N ASP A 70 -35.10 7.17 4.44
CA ASP A 70 -36.10 8.21 4.61
C ASP A 70 -35.72 9.49 3.83
N GLU A 71 -34.42 9.74 3.65
CA GLU A 71 -33.86 10.81 2.80
C GLU A 71 -33.87 10.46 1.29
N GLY A 72 -34.26 9.24 0.90
CA GLY A 72 -34.20 8.79 -0.49
C GLY A 72 -32.79 8.59 -1.04
N ARG A 73 -31.81 8.44 -0.17
CA ARG A 73 -30.37 8.36 -0.46
C ARG A 73 -29.76 7.01 -0.09
N TYR A 74 -30.60 5.98 -0.02
CA TYR A 74 -30.13 4.65 0.34
C TYR A 74 -29.10 4.12 -0.66
N GLY A 75 -28.00 3.57 -0.14
CA GLY A 75 -26.87 3.11 -0.95
C GLY A 75 -25.82 4.20 -1.25
N GLU A 76 -26.16 5.47 -1.02
CA GLU A 76 -25.16 6.53 -1.06
C GLU A 76 -24.28 6.47 0.19
N PRO A 77 -22.97 6.80 0.09
CA PRO A 77 -22.11 6.87 1.25
C PRO A 77 -22.55 7.99 2.21
N GLU A 78 -22.55 7.71 3.51
CA GLU A 78 -22.79 8.73 4.52
C GLU A 78 -21.65 9.75 4.50
N ILE A 79 -21.98 11.04 4.52
CA ILE A 79 -21.01 12.13 4.60
C ILE A 79 -20.75 12.42 6.08
N LEU A 80 -19.56 12.03 6.55
CA LEU A 80 -19.12 12.26 7.94
C LEU A 80 -18.63 13.70 8.16
N ALA A 81 -18.00 14.29 7.13
CA ALA A 81 -17.50 15.65 7.14
C ALA A 81 -17.34 16.17 5.72
N SER A 82 -17.37 17.49 5.55
CA SER A 82 -17.06 18.15 4.28
C SER A 82 -15.88 19.10 4.48
N ILE A 83 -14.85 18.95 3.67
CA ILE A 83 -13.64 19.74 3.72
C ILE A 83 -13.49 20.46 2.38
N ALA A 84 -13.52 21.79 2.41
CA ALA A 84 -13.27 22.61 1.25
C ALA A 84 -11.82 23.04 1.20
N SER A 85 -11.20 22.95 0.02
CA SER A 85 -9.93 23.53 -0.31
C SER A 85 -10.11 24.71 -1.29
N ARG A 86 -9.02 25.33 -1.72
CA ARG A 86 -9.05 26.31 -2.82
C ARG A 86 -9.48 25.66 -4.15
N ASP A 87 -9.12 24.39 -4.34
CA ASP A 87 -9.21 23.73 -5.64
C ASP A 87 -10.27 22.61 -5.68
N GLY A 88 -10.92 22.29 -4.54
CA GLY A 88 -11.91 21.23 -4.49
C GLY A 88 -12.78 21.16 -3.25
N LEU A 89 -13.74 20.25 -3.29
CA LEU A 89 -14.60 19.84 -2.18
C LEU A 89 -14.42 18.35 -1.94
N HIS A 90 -14.17 17.98 -0.70
CA HIS A 90 -13.88 16.61 -0.29
C HIS A 90 -14.90 16.18 0.79
N MET A 91 -15.80 15.28 0.43
CA MET A 91 -16.83 14.74 1.32
C MET A 91 -16.32 13.42 1.92
N VAL A 92 -15.92 13.46 3.18
CA VAL A 92 -15.40 12.30 3.92
C VAL A 92 -16.54 11.29 4.14
N THR A 93 -16.30 10.05 3.77
CA THR A 93 -17.32 8.98 3.84
C THR A 93 -16.96 7.86 4.81
N ALA A 94 -15.67 7.60 5.03
CA ALA A 94 -15.24 6.57 5.99
C ALA A 94 -13.79 6.82 6.47
N PRO A 95 -13.47 6.46 7.73
CA PRO A 95 -12.08 6.33 8.17
C PRO A 95 -11.45 5.07 7.53
N CYS A 96 -10.17 5.16 7.12
CA CYS A 96 -9.43 4.07 6.50
C CYS A 96 -8.25 3.58 7.34
N GLY A 97 -8.04 4.14 8.53
CA GLY A 97 -6.93 3.81 9.42
C GLY A 97 -5.97 4.97 9.63
N GLU A 98 -4.86 4.67 10.26
CA GLU A 98 -3.82 5.64 10.58
C GLU A 98 -2.44 4.97 10.67
N ASP A 99 -1.38 5.77 10.52
CA ASP A 99 0.00 5.40 10.82
C ASP A 99 0.60 6.36 11.87
N GLU A 100 1.92 6.42 11.97
CA GLU A 100 2.61 7.27 12.97
C GLU A 100 2.37 8.77 12.73
N MET A 101 2.21 9.21 11.47
CA MET A 101 2.16 10.63 11.12
C MET A 101 0.84 11.11 10.50
N ALA A 102 0.00 10.20 9.99
CA ALA A 102 -1.21 10.55 9.27
C ALA A 102 -2.42 9.71 9.65
N VAL A 103 -3.61 10.28 9.43
CA VAL A 103 -4.90 9.60 9.45
C VAL A 103 -5.44 9.56 8.03
N TYR A 104 -6.05 8.45 7.65
CA TYR A 104 -6.53 8.20 6.30
C TYR A 104 -8.05 8.15 6.25
N PHE A 105 -8.64 8.82 5.27
CA PHE A 105 -10.08 8.83 5.06
C PHE A 105 -10.43 8.56 3.60
N ARG A 106 -11.45 7.73 3.39
CA ARG A 106 -12.12 7.64 2.10
C ARG A 106 -13.04 8.85 1.94
N ALA A 107 -13.07 9.42 0.75
CA ALA A 107 -13.94 10.54 0.44
C ALA A 107 -14.44 10.51 -0.99
N MET A 108 -15.54 11.22 -1.25
CA MET A 108 -15.97 11.62 -2.57
C MET A 108 -15.46 13.04 -2.81
N SER A 109 -14.62 13.21 -3.82
CA SER A 109 -13.97 14.48 -4.10
C SER A 109 -14.35 15.03 -5.47
N THR A 110 -14.46 16.35 -5.54
CA THR A 110 -14.48 17.12 -6.80
C THR A 110 -13.33 18.12 -6.76
N THR A 111 -12.66 18.31 -7.87
CA THR A 111 -11.60 19.32 -8.01
C THR A 111 -11.78 20.12 -9.28
N LYS A 112 -11.04 21.22 -9.45
CA LYS A 112 -11.05 22.00 -10.71
C LYS A 112 -10.66 21.15 -11.92
N GLN A 113 -9.84 20.10 -11.72
CA GLN A 113 -9.42 19.19 -12.78
C GLN A 113 -10.45 18.08 -13.03
N HIS A 114 -11.24 17.70 -12.01
CA HIS A 114 -12.25 16.66 -12.03
C HIS A 114 -13.59 17.22 -11.55
N THR A 115 -14.42 17.68 -12.49
CA THR A 115 -15.74 18.23 -12.20
C THR A 115 -16.76 17.16 -11.77
N HIS A 116 -16.53 15.91 -12.18
CA HIS A 116 -17.30 14.76 -11.68
C HIS A 116 -16.67 14.24 -10.38
N ALA A 117 -17.54 13.82 -9.45
CA ALA A 117 -17.10 13.25 -8.19
C ALA A 117 -16.35 11.93 -8.43
N PHE A 118 -15.23 11.75 -7.74
CA PHE A 118 -14.44 10.52 -7.76
C PHE A 118 -14.09 10.07 -6.35
N THR A 119 -13.90 8.77 -6.16
CA THR A 119 -13.47 8.23 -4.87
C THR A 119 -12.00 8.54 -4.63
N SER A 120 -11.71 9.17 -3.52
CA SER A 120 -10.38 9.63 -3.15
C SER A 120 -9.94 9.13 -1.77
N MET A 121 -8.63 9.15 -1.55
CA MET A 121 -7.99 8.99 -0.26
C MET A 121 -7.51 10.35 0.22
N LEU A 122 -7.98 10.78 1.38
CA LEU A 122 -7.44 11.92 2.10
C LEU A 122 -6.44 11.42 3.13
N LYS A 123 -5.19 11.82 2.98
CA LYS A 123 -4.13 11.63 3.97
C LYS A 123 -3.98 12.93 4.75
N VAL A 124 -4.30 12.91 6.04
CA VAL A 124 -4.32 14.09 6.91
C VAL A 124 -3.21 13.98 7.94
N ALA A 125 -2.29 14.92 8.01
CA ALA A 125 -1.24 14.92 9.03
C ALA A 125 -1.83 14.89 10.44
N LYS A 126 -1.30 14.05 11.34
CA LYS A 126 -1.71 14.01 12.75
C LYS A 126 -1.34 15.30 13.49
N SER A 127 -0.21 15.90 13.11
CA SER A 127 0.33 17.11 13.71
C SER A 127 0.85 18.07 12.64
N ALA A 128 0.84 19.35 12.93
CA ALA A 128 1.50 20.37 12.08
C ALA A 128 3.02 20.13 11.96
N LYS A 129 3.62 19.37 12.87
CA LYS A 129 5.04 18.98 12.82
C LYS A 129 5.34 18.01 11.66
N ASP A 130 4.33 17.29 11.19
CA ASP A 130 4.46 16.31 10.11
C ASP A 130 4.21 16.91 8.72
N ASN A 131 3.87 18.21 8.67
CA ASN A 131 3.54 18.90 7.43
C ASN A 131 4.68 18.92 6.41
N ASP A 132 5.92 18.91 6.85
CA ASP A 132 7.09 18.90 5.95
C ASP A 132 7.24 17.55 5.23
N LEU A 133 6.94 16.43 5.90
CA LEU A 133 6.92 15.10 5.30
C LEU A 133 5.76 14.99 4.30
N MET A 134 4.57 15.48 4.66
CA MET A 134 3.43 15.53 3.76
C MET A 134 3.67 16.45 2.55
N ALA A 135 4.39 17.56 2.73
CA ALA A 135 4.81 18.45 1.64
C ALA A 135 5.83 17.77 0.71
N GLN A 136 6.72 16.94 1.27
CA GLN A 136 7.67 16.14 0.49
C GLN A 136 6.94 15.14 -0.39
N GLU A 137 5.93 14.41 0.16
CA GLU A 137 5.08 13.53 -0.64
C GLU A 137 4.42 14.27 -1.80
N ALA A 138 3.79 15.43 -1.52
CA ALA A 138 3.15 16.22 -2.57
C ALA A 138 4.13 16.68 -3.66
N LYS A 139 5.36 17.02 -3.29
CA LYS A 139 6.44 17.36 -4.23
C LYS A 139 6.84 16.15 -5.07
N ALA A 140 7.08 15.00 -4.45
CA ALA A 140 7.48 13.78 -5.12
C ALA A 140 6.42 13.31 -6.13
N LEU A 141 5.14 13.28 -5.72
CA LEU A 141 4.04 12.89 -6.60
C LEU A 141 3.90 13.82 -7.81
N LYS A 142 4.10 15.13 -7.64
CA LYS A 142 4.13 16.08 -8.77
C LYS A 142 5.28 15.77 -9.73
N MET A 143 6.49 15.53 -9.22
CA MET A 143 7.65 15.18 -10.04
C MET A 143 7.41 13.89 -10.83
N LEU A 144 6.81 12.87 -10.22
CA LEU A 144 6.50 11.58 -10.85
C LEU A 144 5.46 11.70 -11.98
N HIS A 145 4.57 12.67 -11.91
CA HIS A 145 3.53 12.92 -12.90
C HIS A 145 3.86 14.05 -13.88
N THR A 146 5.02 14.71 -13.72
CA THR A 146 5.49 15.66 -14.73
C THR A 146 5.85 14.89 -16.01
N PRO A 147 5.27 15.22 -17.18
CA PRO A 147 5.59 14.54 -18.41
C PRO A 147 7.10 14.67 -18.71
N PRO A 148 7.78 13.61 -19.15
CA PRO A 148 9.13 13.73 -19.68
C PRO A 148 9.09 14.47 -21.00
N GLU A 149 10.20 15.08 -21.38
CA GLU A 149 10.34 15.78 -22.65
C GLU A 149 10.21 14.83 -23.86
N GLU A 150 10.53 13.54 -23.69
CA GLU A 150 10.42 12.51 -24.73
C GLU A 150 9.99 11.14 -24.14
N GLY A 151 9.20 10.36 -24.89
CA GLY A 151 8.95 8.93 -24.65
C GLY A 151 7.58 8.55 -24.05
N ASN A 152 7.32 7.23 -23.97
CA ASN A 152 6.09 6.60 -23.48
C ASN A 152 5.95 6.57 -21.93
N ALA A 153 6.32 7.63 -21.24
CA ALA A 153 6.32 7.69 -19.77
C ALA A 153 4.92 7.53 -19.15
N TYR A 154 3.86 7.80 -19.90
CA TYR A 154 2.48 7.70 -19.39
C TYR A 154 2.14 6.30 -18.83
N VAL A 155 2.70 5.25 -19.41
CA VAL A 155 2.48 3.87 -18.94
C VAL A 155 3.07 3.63 -17.56
N LEU A 156 4.14 4.33 -17.18
CA LEU A 156 4.84 4.13 -15.91
C LEU A 156 4.27 4.98 -14.78
N THR A 157 3.60 6.10 -15.09
CA THR A 157 2.96 6.94 -14.06
C THR A 157 1.85 6.21 -13.29
N ARG A 158 1.25 5.17 -13.88
CA ARG A 158 0.24 4.33 -13.21
C ARG A 158 0.76 3.60 -11.96
N HIS A 159 2.09 3.52 -11.79
CA HIS A 159 2.70 2.94 -10.60
C HIS A 159 2.70 3.89 -9.40
N PHE A 160 2.17 5.08 -9.53
CA PHE A 160 2.18 6.12 -8.51
C PHE A 160 0.80 6.76 -8.36
N PRO A 161 0.38 7.10 -7.13
CA PRO A 161 -0.83 7.90 -6.94
C PRO A 161 -0.68 9.25 -7.62
N LYS A 162 -1.70 9.71 -8.31
CA LYS A 162 -1.74 11.09 -8.79
C LYS A 162 -2.14 12.00 -7.63
N LEU A 163 -1.41 13.09 -7.43
CA LEU A 163 -1.82 14.11 -6.47
C LEU A 163 -2.93 14.96 -7.07
N GLU A 164 -4.15 14.83 -6.55
CA GLU A 164 -5.32 15.56 -7.02
C GLU A 164 -5.49 16.90 -6.32
N ASP A 165 -5.12 16.98 -5.04
CA ASP A 165 -5.12 18.21 -4.25
C ASP A 165 -4.12 18.13 -3.09
N THR A 166 -3.65 19.30 -2.62
CA THR A 166 -2.84 19.42 -1.40
C THR A 166 -3.03 20.80 -0.77
N PHE A 167 -3.42 20.83 0.51
CA PHE A 167 -3.72 22.07 1.21
C PHE A 167 -3.46 21.97 2.72
N LEU A 168 -3.50 23.09 3.40
CA LEU A 168 -3.52 23.14 4.86
C LEU A 168 -4.96 23.28 5.34
N HIS A 169 -5.44 22.30 6.08
CA HIS A 169 -6.73 22.37 6.75
C HIS A 169 -6.70 23.47 7.82
N SER A 170 -7.76 24.27 7.92
CA SER A 170 -7.83 25.44 8.81
C SER A 170 -7.64 25.05 10.28
N GLU A 171 -8.25 23.96 10.71
CA GLU A 171 -8.12 23.44 12.05
C GLU A 171 -6.75 22.79 12.26
N GLY A 172 -5.97 23.34 13.20
CA GLY A 172 -4.63 22.86 13.52
C GLY A 172 -3.58 23.04 12.42
N ARG A 173 -3.91 23.68 11.29
CA ARG A 173 -3.02 23.90 10.13
C ARG A 173 -2.32 22.63 9.68
N ARG A 174 -3.03 21.51 9.68
CA ARG A 174 -2.52 20.20 9.27
C ARG A 174 -2.62 20.05 7.75
N ARG A 175 -1.57 19.54 7.13
CA ARG A 175 -1.57 19.30 5.69
C ARG A 175 -2.45 18.10 5.36
N VAL A 176 -3.17 18.25 4.25
CA VAL A 176 -3.96 17.18 3.62
C VAL A 176 -3.42 16.96 2.22
N ASN A 177 -3.15 15.71 1.86
CA ASN A 177 -2.90 15.29 0.50
C ASN A 177 -4.07 14.42 0.02
N VAL A 178 -4.54 14.67 -1.19
CA VAL A 178 -5.66 13.97 -1.80
C VAL A 178 -5.16 13.20 -3.02
N THR A 179 -5.40 11.90 -3.02
CA THR A 179 -5.04 10.99 -4.12
C THR A 179 -6.25 10.10 -4.50
N PRO A 180 -6.26 9.44 -5.66
CA PRO A 180 -7.27 8.43 -5.95
C PRO A 180 -7.29 7.32 -4.89
N TYR A 181 -8.47 6.79 -4.61
CA TYR A 181 -8.65 5.63 -3.74
C TYR A 181 -8.49 4.33 -4.55
N PHE A 182 -7.63 3.42 -4.09
CA PHE A 182 -7.34 2.15 -4.74
C PHE A 182 -8.23 1.03 -4.17
N GLU A 183 -9.48 0.93 -4.64
CA GLU A 183 -10.54 0.12 -4.01
C GLU A 183 -10.22 -1.38 -3.98
N HIS A 184 -9.72 -1.94 -5.08
CA HIS A 184 -9.45 -3.39 -5.20
C HIS A 184 -8.01 -3.78 -4.87
N TYR A 185 -7.20 -2.82 -4.49
CA TYR A 185 -5.80 -3.06 -4.16
C TYR A 185 -5.64 -3.59 -2.74
N ARG A 186 -4.58 -4.37 -2.54
CA ARG A 186 -4.15 -4.88 -1.22
C ARG A 186 -2.68 -4.59 -1.00
N SER A 187 -2.31 -4.22 0.23
CA SER A 187 -0.89 -4.06 0.57
C SER A 187 -0.18 -5.40 0.65
N LEU A 188 1.13 -5.42 0.43
CA LEU A 188 1.93 -6.64 0.62
C LEU A 188 1.91 -7.12 2.07
N ALA A 189 1.70 -6.22 3.04
CA ALA A 189 1.48 -6.60 4.43
C ALA A 189 0.20 -7.42 4.60
N THR A 190 -0.89 -7.00 3.96
CA THR A 190 -2.14 -7.77 3.93
C THR A 190 -1.95 -9.11 3.23
N LEU A 191 -1.24 -9.12 2.10
CA LEU A 191 -0.94 -10.35 1.37
C LEU A 191 -0.15 -11.36 2.22
N LYS A 192 0.82 -10.88 3.00
CA LYS A 192 1.61 -11.72 3.92
C LYS A 192 0.77 -12.29 5.05
N LYS A 193 -0.24 -11.58 5.54
CA LYS A 193 -1.19 -12.11 6.53
C LYS A 193 -2.05 -13.23 5.95
N ILE A 194 -2.46 -13.11 4.68
CA ILE A 194 -3.22 -14.14 3.96
C ILE A 194 -2.33 -15.36 3.69
N PHE A 195 -1.11 -15.16 3.22
CA PHE A 195 -0.15 -16.20 2.88
C PHE A 195 0.98 -16.27 3.92
N CYS A 196 0.67 -16.77 5.14
CA CYS A 196 1.60 -16.76 6.28
C CYS A 196 2.95 -17.45 5.99
N ALA A 197 2.94 -18.57 5.24
CA ALA A 197 4.16 -19.29 4.83
C ALA A 197 4.96 -18.54 3.75
N GLY A 198 4.34 -17.57 3.10
CA GLY A 198 4.87 -16.79 1.98
C GLY A 198 4.06 -16.98 0.71
N VAL A 199 4.20 -16.01 -0.18
CA VAL A 199 3.60 -16.03 -1.51
C VAL A 199 4.39 -16.96 -2.42
N GLU A 200 3.71 -17.66 -3.33
CA GLU A 200 4.39 -18.49 -4.33
C GLU A 200 5.38 -17.66 -5.16
N PRO A 201 6.57 -18.20 -5.44
CA PRO A 201 7.60 -17.45 -6.15
C PRO A 201 7.16 -16.86 -7.49
N VAL A 202 6.25 -17.52 -8.20
CA VAL A 202 5.71 -17.04 -9.48
C VAL A 202 4.98 -15.70 -9.34
N HIS A 203 4.32 -15.46 -8.21
CA HIS A 203 3.65 -14.18 -7.95
C HIS A 203 4.64 -13.12 -7.46
N ALA A 204 5.59 -13.49 -6.60
CA ALA A 204 6.63 -12.58 -6.16
C ALA A 204 7.49 -12.06 -7.33
N VAL A 205 7.65 -12.85 -8.39
CA VAL A 205 8.37 -12.48 -9.61
C VAL A 205 7.73 -11.28 -10.30
N TRP A 206 6.44 -11.32 -10.62
CA TRP A 206 5.81 -10.20 -11.31
C TRP A 206 5.71 -8.95 -10.42
N ILE A 207 5.50 -9.14 -9.09
CA ILE A 207 5.50 -8.04 -8.13
C ILE A 207 6.86 -7.34 -8.14
N PHE A 208 7.96 -8.10 -8.06
CA PHE A 208 9.31 -7.54 -8.05
C PHE A 208 9.63 -6.81 -9.37
N ARG A 209 9.30 -7.42 -10.51
CA ARG A 209 9.49 -6.77 -11.81
C ARG A 209 8.77 -5.42 -11.92
N ARG A 210 7.50 -5.36 -11.50
CA ARG A 210 6.73 -4.11 -11.51
C ARG A 210 7.30 -3.08 -10.53
N LEU A 211 7.74 -3.53 -9.37
CA LEU A 211 8.40 -2.66 -8.39
C LEU A 211 9.71 -2.09 -8.95
N LEU A 212 10.55 -2.90 -9.59
CA LEU A 212 11.77 -2.41 -10.22
C LEU A 212 11.51 -1.41 -11.36
N MET A 213 10.45 -1.61 -12.14
CA MET A 213 10.02 -0.63 -13.15
C MET A 213 9.61 0.71 -12.52
N ALA A 214 8.84 0.66 -11.43
CA ALA A 214 8.44 1.85 -10.70
C ALA A 214 9.66 2.58 -10.11
N LEU A 215 10.57 1.85 -9.47
CA LEU A 215 11.79 2.41 -8.90
C LEU A 215 12.71 2.99 -9.97
N GLY A 216 12.89 2.30 -11.10
CA GLY A 216 13.67 2.82 -12.23
C GLY A 216 13.15 4.17 -12.72
N TYR A 217 11.84 4.25 -12.91
CA TYR A 217 11.20 5.51 -13.32
C TYR A 217 11.37 6.64 -12.29
N ALA A 218 11.26 6.33 -11.00
CA ALA A 218 11.47 7.33 -9.94
C ALA A 218 12.93 7.78 -9.85
N HIS A 219 13.87 6.83 -9.94
CA HIS A 219 15.30 7.10 -9.90
C HIS A 219 15.77 7.95 -11.08
N ASP A 220 15.24 7.71 -12.30
CA ASP A 220 15.51 8.53 -13.48
C ASP A 220 15.04 9.99 -13.29
N ARG A 221 14.11 10.24 -12.36
CA ARG A 221 13.65 11.58 -11.95
C ARG A 221 14.38 12.13 -10.74
N GLY A 222 15.48 11.49 -10.34
CA GLY A 222 16.24 11.90 -9.17
C GLY A 222 15.51 11.70 -7.84
N LEU A 223 14.55 10.77 -7.76
CA LEU A 223 13.81 10.47 -6.54
C LEU A 223 14.20 9.11 -5.98
N VAL A 224 14.55 9.05 -4.71
CA VAL A 224 14.62 7.83 -3.90
C VAL A 224 13.39 7.79 -3.00
N HIS A 225 12.68 6.68 -2.96
CA HIS A 225 11.48 6.54 -2.14
C HIS A 225 11.79 6.51 -0.64
N GLY A 226 12.80 5.75 -0.25
CA GLY A 226 13.31 5.71 1.12
C GLY A 226 12.47 4.94 2.14
N ALA A 227 11.34 4.35 1.72
CA ALA A 227 10.47 3.55 2.59
C ALA A 227 9.77 2.43 1.80
N ILE A 228 10.54 1.54 1.15
CA ILE A 228 10.01 0.37 0.43
C ILE A 228 9.63 -0.70 1.47
N THR A 229 8.45 -0.54 2.05
CA THR A 229 7.89 -1.37 3.11
C THR A 229 6.66 -2.13 2.64
N PRO A 230 6.24 -3.21 3.33
CA PRO A 230 5.08 -3.99 2.94
C PRO A 230 3.76 -3.21 2.86
N ASP A 231 3.58 -2.17 3.66
CA ASP A 231 2.35 -1.36 3.65
C ASP A 231 2.34 -0.35 2.50
N ASN A 232 3.51 0.05 1.99
CA ASN A 232 3.67 1.08 0.97
C ASN A 232 3.61 0.55 -0.47
N ILE A 233 3.39 -0.76 -0.63
CA ILE A 233 3.23 -1.39 -1.94
C ILE A 233 1.86 -2.01 -2.03
N LEU A 234 1.03 -1.44 -2.89
CA LEU A 234 -0.29 -1.95 -3.20
C LEU A 234 -0.24 -2.78 -4.48
N ILE A 235 -0.94 -3.89 -4.48
CA ILE A 235 -1.12 -4.73 -5.65
C ILE A 235 -2.59 -4.91 -6.00
N GLU A 236 -2.88 -5.00 -7.28
CA GLU A 236 -4.13 -5.49 -7.83
C GLU A 236 -3.82 -6.79 -8.61
N PRO A 237 -4.32 -7.95 -8.13
CA PRO A 237 -3.92 -9.26 -8.65
C PRO A 237 -4.39 -9.57 -10.07
N GLN A 238 -5.56 -9.09 -10.50
CA GLN A 238 -6.14 -9.42 -11.81
C GLN A 238 -5.35 -8.77 -12.94
N ASP A 239 -5.06 -7.48 -12.80
CA ASP A 239 -4.28 -6.71 -13.78
C ASP A 239 -2.77 -6.77 -13.55
N HIS A 240 -2.32 -7.51 -12.53
CA HIS A 240 -0.91 -7.55 -12.10
C HIS A 240 -0.34 -6.14 -11.92
N ALA A 241 -1.15 -5.25 -11.35
CA ALA A 241 -0.75 -3.88 -11.11
C ALA A 241 -0.03 -3.74 -9.77
N VAL A 242 0.95 -2.85 -9.73
CA VAL A 242 1.68 -2.45 -8.52
C VAL A 242 1.66 -0.94 -8.42
N VAL A 243 1.28 -0.41 -7.27
CA VAL A 243 1.32 1.02 -6.96
C VAL A 243 2.18 1.24 -5.72
N LEU A 244 3.14 2.15 -5.84
CA LEU A 244 4.04 2.56 -4.77
C LEU A 244 3.50 3.85 -4.16
N ILE A 245 3.07 3.76 -2.89
CA ILE A 245 2.44 4.85 -2.13
C ILE A 245 3.35 5.36 -1.02
N ASP A 246 2.94 6.41 -0.32
CA ASP A 246 3.62 7.00 0.83
C ASP A 246 5.03 7.56 0.53
N TRP A 247 5.08 8.60 -0.28
CA TRP A 247 6.31 9.30 -0.68
C TRP A 247 6.82 10.32 0.35
N CYS A 248 6.32 10.25 1.59
CA CYS A 248 6.67 11.17 2.67
C CYS A 248 8.15 11.11 3.06
N TYR A 249 8.74 9.92 2.97
CA TYR A 249 10.14 9.68 3.31
C TYR A 249 11.09 9.84 2.12
N SER A 250 10.53 10.22 0.97
CA SER A 250 11.32 10.32 -0.27
C SER A 250 12.36 11.42 -0.20
N VAL A 251 13.41 11.20 -0.98
CA VAL A 251 14.55 12.09 -1.06
C VAL A 251 14.78 12.47 -2.52
N VAL A 252 14.95 13.77 -2.78
CA VAL A 252 15.42 14.25 -4.08
C VAL A 252 16.94 14.12 -4.09
N ILE A 253 17.49 13.38 -5.04
CA ILE A 253 18.93 13.27 -5.21
C ILE A 253 19.41 14.55 -5.90
N ASP A 254 20.23 15.31 -5.21
CA ASP A 254 20.95 16.43 -5.74
C ASP A 254 22.45 16.08 -5.83
N SER A 255 23.08 16.44 -6.93
CA SER A 255 24.51 16.20 -7.16
C SER A 255 25.42 16.87 -6.12
N GLU A 256 24.92 17.91 -5.45
CA GLU A 256 25.69 18.73 -4.51
C GLU A 256 25.43 18.44 -3.03
N SER A 257 24.32 17.75 -2.69
CA SER A 257 23.94 17.49 -1.31
C SER A 257 23.84 16.00 -0.97
N LYS A 258 24.46 15.58 0.14
CA LYS A 258 24.23 14.27 0.75
C LYS A 258 22.85 14.28 1.40
N THR A 259 21.85 13.83 0.69
CA THR A 259 20.47 13.80 1.17
C THR A 259 20.21 12.52 1.98
N HIS A 260 19.63 12.70 3.15
CA HIS A 260 19.35 11.61 4.10
C HIS A 260 17.85 11.40 4.23
N ILE A 261 17.42 10.16 4.43
CA ILE A 261 16.06 9.85 4.84
C ILE A 261 15.83 10.45 6.23
N LYS A 262 14.84 11.33 6.36
CA LYS A 262 14.57 12.07 7.59
C LYS A 262 14.13 11.17 8.75
N ALA A 263 13.36 10.13 8.45
CA ALA A 263 12.85 9.18 9.42
C ALA A 263 12.74 7.79 8.79
N VAL A 264 12.80 6.76 9.61
CA VAL A 264 12.55 5.36 9.22
C VAL A 264 11.24 4.90 9.84
N VAL A 265 10.53 4.00 9.17
CA VAL A 265 9.31 3.38 9.70
C VAL A 265 9.72 2.38 10.80
N PRO A 266 9.38 2.62 12.08
CA PRO A 266 9.92 1.84 13.18
C PRO A 266 9.61 0.35 13.10
N MET A 267 8.38 0.00 12.71
CA MET A 267 7.91 -1.38 12.54
C MET A 267 8.73 -2.16 11.50
N TYR A 268 9.28 -1.47 10.49
CA TYR A 268 10.04 -2.06 9.38
C TYR A 268 11.53 -1.71 9.44
N ARG A 269 12.07 -1.45 10.63
CA ARG A 269 13.47 -1.06 10.81
C ARG A 269 14.45 -2.02 10.14
N ASP A 270 14.16 -3.32 10.18
CA ASP A 270 15.01 -4.37 9.59
C ASP A 270 15.04 -4.38 8.06
N PHE A 271 14.13 -3.63 7.41
CA PHE A 271 14.10 -3.48 5.97
C PHE A 271 15.12 -2.46 5.47
N TYR A 272 15.62 -1.60 6.34
CA TYR A 272 16.55 -0.54 5.99
C TYR A 272 18.00 -1.03 5.97
N PRO A 273 18.81 -0.63 4.98
CA PRO A 273 20.23 -0.94 4.99
C PRO A 273 20.96 -0.18 6.11
N ALA A 274 22.10 -0.73 6.53
CA ALA A 274 22.88 -0.23 7.68
C ALA A 274 23.28 1.24 7.55
N GLU A 275 23.61 1.71 6.33
CA GLU A 275 23.97 3.11 6.08
C GLU A 275 22.82 4.07 6.39
N VAL A 276 21.56 3.70 6.08
CA VAL A 276 20.37 4.53 6.41
C VAL A 276 20.19 4.61 7.93
N LEU A 277 20.32 3.47 8.63
CA LEU A 277 20.22 3.42 10.09
C LEU A 277 21.35 4.22 10.77
N ALA A 278 22.49 4.34 10.10
CA ALA A 278 23.62 5.18 10.51
C ALA A 278 23.50 6.65 10.03
N LYS A 279 22.33 7.06 9.50
CA LYS A 279 22.10 8.40 8.94
C LYS A 279 23.03 8.76 7.77
N GLY A 280 23.44 7.76 7.00
CA GLY A 280 24.18 7.93 5.76
C GLY A 280 23.26 8.39 4.60
N PRO A 281 23.85 8.71 3.44
CA PRO A 281 23.10 9.21 2.30
C PRO A 281 22.18 8.13 1.71
N ALA A 282 20.97 8.54 1.32
CA ALA A 282 20.06 7.72 0.53
C ALA A 282 20.45 7.78 -0.96
N THR A 283 20.43 6.62 -1.59
CA THR A 283 20.75 6.45 -3.02
C THR A 283 19.76 5.48 -3.65
N PRO A 284 19.72 5.34 -4.98
CA PRO A 284 18.94 4.30 -5.64
C PRO A 284 19.19 2.89 -5.07
N ALA A 285 20.42 2.59 -4.63
CA ALA A 285 20.75 1.31 -3.99
C ALA A 285 20.02 1.09 -2.65
N THR A 286 19.62 2.15 -1.97
CA THR A 286 18.79 2.06 -0.76
C THR A 286 17.44 1.42 -1.06
N ASP A 287 16.72 1.92 -2.08
CA ASP A 287 15.44 1.37 -2.48
C ASP A 287 15.57 -0.06 -3.03
N LEU A 288 16.62 -0.34 -3.80
CA LEU A 288 16.86 -1.67 -4.38
C LEU A 288 17.18 -2.70 -3.29
N TYR A 289 17.93 -2.32 -2.25
CA TYR A 289 18.16 -3.16 -1.07
C TYR A 289 16.84 -3.49 -0.38
N MET A 290 16.03 -2.46 -0.08
CA MET A 290 14.75 -2.63 0.60
C MET A 290 13.78 -3.47 -0.24
N ALA A 291 13.72 -3.25 -1.56
CA ALA A 291 12.90 -4.03 -2.48
C ALA A 291 13.29 -5.51 -2.49
N ALA A 292 14.58 -5.82 -2.57
CA ALA A 292 15.08 -7.20 -2.54
C ALA A 292 14.80 -7.88 -1.20
N PHE A 293 14.99 -7.16 -0.09
CA PHE A 293 14.66 -7.64 1.25
C PHE A 293 13.16 -7.94 1.37
N LEU A 294 12.32 -7.02 0.91
CA LEU A 294 10.87 -7.15 0.91
C LEU A 294 10.39 -8.38 0.13
N ILE A 295 10.92 -8.59 -1.07
CA ILE A 295 10.54 -9.75 -1.90
C ILE A 295 10.98 -11.07 -1.25
N ARG A 296 12.16 -11.09 -0.63
CA ARG A 296 12.62 -12.25 0.16
C ARG A 296 11.68 -12.53 1.35
N TRP A 297 11.29 -11.48 2.07
CA TRP A 297 10.34 -11.55 3.18
C TRP A 297 8.95 -12.02 2.71
N LEU A 298 8.49 -11.53 1.55
CA LEU A 298 7.21 -11.90 0.95
C LEU A 298 7.15 -13.39 0.59
N MET A 299 8.21 -13.92 -0.04
CA MET A 299 8.30 -15.36 -0.37
C MET A 299 8.41 -16.24 0.89
N GLY A 300 8.97 -15.73 1.98
CA GLY A 300 9.11 -16.47 3.24
C GLY A 300 9.78 -17.82 3.08
N THR A 301 9.15 -18.89 3.57
CA THR A 301 9.69 -20.25 3.46
C THR A 301 9.61 -20.84 2.06
N ARG A 302 8.84 -20.25 1.15
CA ARG A 302 8.65 -20.72 -0.23
C ARG A 302 9.74 -20.25 -1.19
N ILE A 303 10.70 -19.44 -0.72
CA ILE A 303 11.79 -18.92 -1.54
C ILE A 303 12.66 -20.05 -2.08
N ARG A 304 12.85 -20.11 -3.39
CA ARG A 304 13.75 -21.06 -4.06
C ARG A 304 15.22 -20.63 -3.94
N PRO A 305 16.19 -21.57 -3.97
CA PRO A 305 17.61 -21.26 -3.83
C PRO A 305 18.11 -20.19 -4.82
N ALA A 306 17.71 -20.27 -6.08
CA ALA A 306 18.12 -19.31 -7.11
C ALA A 306 17.66 -17.86 -6.77
N PHE A 307 16.39 -17.68 -6.38
CA PHE A 307 15.90 -16.36 -5.95
C PHE A 307 16.57 -15.87 -4.67
N ARG A 308 16.81 -16.77 -3.71
CA ARG A 308 17.53 -16.43 -2.49
C ARG A 308 18.94 -15.93 -2.80
N ALA A 309 19.65 -16.62 -3.70
CA ALA A 309 20.99 -16.25 -4.13
C ALA A 309 20.99 -14.87 -4.78
N PHE A 310 20.10 -14.65 -5.76
CA PHE A 310 19.95 -13.36 -6.44
C PHE A 310 19.65 -12.21 -5.48
N LEU A 311 18.62 -12.34 -4.66
CA LEU A 311 18.20 -11.30 -3.71
C LEU A 311 19.26 -11.01 -2.63
N ASN A 312 19.99 -12.05 -2.18
CA ASN A 312 21.12 -11.85 -1.27
C ASN A 312 22.24 -11.04 -1.94
N GLY A 313 22.50 -11.23 -3.24
CA GLY A 313 23.44 -10.41 -3.99
C GLY A 313 23.11 -8.92 -4.00
N VAL A 314 21.82 -8.59 -4.02
CA VAL A 314 21.32 -7.21 -3.95
C VAL A 314 21.43 -6.62 -2.54
N THR A 315 21.30 -7.44 -1.49
CA THR A 315 21.27 -7.00 -0.08
C THR A 315 22.63 -7.08 0.64
N LEU A 316 23.75 -7.26 -0.06
CA LEU A 316 25.07 -7.28 0.56
C LEU A 316 25.43 -5.92 1.18
N GLU A 317 25.86 -5.93 2.44
CA GLU A 317 26.16 -4.71 3.19
C GLU A 317 27.56 -4.11 2.91
N SER A 318 28.48 -4.90 2.35
CA SER A 318 29.85 -4.45 2.11
C SER A 318 30.48 -5.09 0.87
N PRO A 319 31.33 -4.36 0.11
CA PRO A 319 32.14 -4.91 -0.97
C PRO A 319 33.12 -5.99 -0.52
N ARG A 320 33.50 -6.01 0.76
CA ARG A 320 34.47 -6.97 1.31
C ARG A 320 33.91 -8.38 1.52
N SER A 321 32.59 -8.54 1.66
CA SER A 321 31.95 -9.86 1.82
C SER A 321 31.81 -10.66 0.52
N ARG A 322 32.27 -10.10 -0.60
CA ARG A 322 32.05 -10.61 -1.96
C ARG A 322 33.16 -11.53 -2.51
N SER A 323 34.32 -11.60 -1.87
CA SER A 323 35.48 -12.24 -2.50
C SER A 323 35.43 -13.77 -2.52
N GLN A 324 34.39 -14.43 -1.98
CA GLN A 324 34.38 -15.89 -1.85
C GLN A 324 33.17 -16.62 -2.46
N ASN A 325 32.18 -15.95 -3.04
CA ASN A 325 31.00 -16.62 -3.56
C ASN A 325 30.70 -16.18 -5.01
N ALA A 326 31.43 -16.74 -5.96
CA ALA A 326 30.94 -16.83 -7.34
C ALA A 326 29.78 -17.84 -7.35
N TRP A 327 28.57 -17.39 -7.68
CA TRP A 327 27.39 -18.26 -7.72
C TRP A 327 27.39 -19.01 -9.03
N ALA A 328 27.59 -20.33 -8.98
CA ALA A 328 27.32 -21.22 -10.09
C ALA A 328 25.86 -21.66 -10.05
N PHE A 329 25.07 -21.36 -11.06
CA PHE A 329 23.75 -21.92 -11.25
C PHE A 329 23.84 -23.33 -11.82
N PRO A 330 22.84 -24.22 -11.56
CA PRO A 330 22.85 -25.61 -12.04
C PRO A 330 23.04 -25.76 -13.56
N ASN A 331 22.80 -24.71 -14.35
CA ASN A 331 22.87 -24.72 -15.80
C ASN A 331 24.13 -24.00 -16.36
N GLY A 332 25.17 -23.81 -15.56
CA GLY A 332 26.44 -23.24 -16.02
C GLY A 332 26.41 -21.72 -16.31
N VAL A 333 25.36 -21.03 -15.95
CA VAL A 333 25.30 -19.55 -16.05
C VAL A 333 26.07 -18.99 -14.87
N THR A 334 27.28 -18.50 -15.11
CA THR A 334 28.07 -17.73 -14.16
C THR A 334 27.66 -16.27 -14.23
N MET A 335 26.91 -15.78 -13.23
CA MET A 335 26.78 -14.33 -13.04
C MET A 335 28.07 -13.82 -12.38
N GLU A 336 28.78 -12.93 -13.06
CA GLU A 336 29.86 -12.19 -12.42
C GLU A 336 29.27 -11.41 -11.24
N SER A 337 29.78 -11.68 -10.04
CA SER A 337 29.35 -10.99 -8.82
C SER A 337 29.52 -9.48 -9.00
N PRO A 338 28.45 -8.66 -8.97
CA PRO A 338 28.62 -7.22 -9.10
C PRO A 338 29.53 -6.72 -7.94
N ARG A 339 30.54 -5.93 -8.24
CA ARG A 339 31.52 -5.43 -7.28
C ARG A 339 30.97 -4.38 -6.30
N SER A 340 29.69 -3.96 -6.47
CA SER A 340 28.93 -3.03 -5.61
C SER A 340 27.44 -3.35 -5.69
N ARG A 341 26.64 -2.94 -4.68
CA ARG A 341 25.18 -3.04 -4.78
C ARG A 341 24.71 -2.41 -6.09
N PRO A 342 23.66 -2.97 -6.73
CA PRO A 342 23.05 -2.33 -7.89
C PRO A 342 22.66 -0.90 -7.56
N GLN A 343 23.01 0.03 -8.45
CA GLN A 343 22.62 1.44 -8.35
C GLN A 343 21.55 1.80 -9.38
N ASN A 344 21.21 0.88 -10.27
CA ASN A 344 20.30 1.10 -11.38
C ASN A 344 19.23 0.01 -11.40
N ALA A 345 17.97 0.43 -11.26
CA ALA A 345 16.83 -0.48 -11.21
C ALA A 345 16.58 -1.17 -12.56
N TRP A 346 16.84 -0.51 -13.68
CA TRP A 346 16.68 -1.10 -15.01
C TRP A 346 17.72 -2.18 -15.29
N ALA A 347 18.97 -1.96 -14.86
CA ALA A 347 20.02 -2.98 -14.95
C ALA A 347 19.65 -4.20 -14.10
N LEU A 348 19.19 -3.98 -12.85
CA LEU A 348 18.75 -5.06 -11.97
C LEU A 348 17.53 -5.80 -12.52
N LEU A 349 16.59 -5.09 -13.16
CA LEU A 349 15.45 -5.70 -13.83
C LEU A 349 15.89 -6.61 -14.98
N LYS A 350 16.86 -6.17 -15.77
CA LYS A 350 17.42 -6.98 -16.86
C LYS A 350 18.10 -8.23 -16.33
N GLU A 351 18.96 -8.12 -15.33
CA GLU A 351 19.61 -9.27 -14.67
C GLU A 351 18.56 -10.26 -14.09
N PHE A 352 17.48 -9.73 -13.51
CA PHE A 352 16.41 -10.56 -13.01
C PHE A 352 15.64 -11.28 -14.11
N ASP A 353 15.38 -10.61 -15.25
CA ASP A 353 14.75 -11.23 -16.41
C ASP A 353 15.61 -12.33 -17.01
N GLU A 354 16.92 -12.14 -17.10
CA GLU A 354 17.88 -13.17 -17.53
C GLU A 354 17.87 -14.39 -16.59
N LEU A 355 17.78 -14.16 -15.27
CA LEU A 355 17.60 -15.25 -14.31
C LEU A 355 16.31 -16.03 -14.57
N LEU A 356 15.19 -15.33 -14.82
CA LEU A 356 13.89 -15.98 -15.08
C LEU A 356 13.90 -16.81 -16.34
N GLU A 357 14.52 -16.31 -17.41
CA GLU A 357 14.71 -17.04 -18.67
C GLU A 357 15.55 -18.30 -18.46
N GLY A 358 16.63 -18.21 -17.66
CA GLY A 358 17.46 -19.35 -17.30
C GLY A 358 16.76 -20.40 -16.45
N LEU A 359 15.79 -20.01 -15.62
CA LEU A 359 14.99 -20.92 -14.82
C LEU A 359 13.86 -21.61 -15.63
N GLY A 360 13.40 -20.99 -16.70
CA GLY A 360 12.33 -21.50 -17.54
C GLY A 360 10.97 -21.58 -16.85
N SER A 361 10.08 -22.44 -17.38
CA SER A 361 8.73 -22.59 -16.82
C SER A 361 8.74 -23.03 -15.34
N PRO A 362 7.85 -22.47 -14.48
CA PRO A 362 6.78 -21.52 -14.80
C PRO A 362 7.20 -20.04 -14.77
N PHE A 363 8.50 -19.75 -14.62
CA PHE A 363 9.00 -18.39 -14.51
C PHE A 363 9.25 -17.80 -15.89
N HIS A 364 8.43 -16.83 -16.26
CA HIS A 364 8.56 -16.13 -17.52
C HIS A 364 8.39 -14.63 -17.27
N PRO A 365 9.32 -13.77 -17.76
CA PRO A 365 9.28 -12.34 -17.45
C PRO A 365 8.06 -11.60 -17.99
N ARG A 366 7.34 -12.16 -18.97
CA ARG A 366 6.17 -11.53 -19.61
C ARG A 366 4.86 -12.32 -19.51
N LYS A 367 4.87 -13.48 -18.84
CA LYS A 367 3.66 -14.30 -18.61
C LYS A 367 3.49 -14.47 -17.11
N PHE A 368 2.40 -13.94 -16.58
CA PHE A 368 2.12 -13.95 -15.15
C PHE A 368 1.03 -14.97 -14.83
N ALA A 369 1.19 -15.68 -13.73
CA ALA A 369 0.15 -16.51 -13.18
C ALA A 369 -0.85 -15.65 -12.40
N GLU A 370 -2.14 -15.97 -12.50
CA GLU A 370 -3.19 -15.32 -11.73
C GLU A 370 -2.99 -15.58 -10.23
N LEU A 371 -3.02 -14.50 -9.44
CA LEU A 371 -2.99 -14.59 -7.98
C LEU A 371 -4.44 -14.55 -7.46
N VAL A 372 -4.95 -15.73 -7.10
CA VAL A 372 -6.27 -15.83 -6.50
C VAL A 372 -6.18 -15.51 -5.02
N LEU A 373 -6.87 -14.47 -4.59
CA LEU A 373 -7.03 -14.15 -3.18
C LEU A 373 -8.25 -14.90 -2.62
N PRO A 374 -8.19 -15.44 -1.39
CA PRO A 374 -9.37 -15.96 -0.73
C PRO A 374 -10.46 -14.89 -0.69
N GLN A 375 -11.70 -15.27 -0.95
CA GLN A 375 -12.83 -14.39 -0.75
C GLN A 375 -12.87 -14.02 0.74
N ALA A 376 -13.00 -12.71 1.01
CA ALA A 376 -13.04 -12.16 2.36
C ALA A 376 -14.29 -12.61 3.13
#